data_71fb3990f1621d7dc69fd2f0bf8cccc3
#
_entry.id   71fb3990f1621d7dc69fd2f0bf8cccc3
#
_cell.length_a   1.000
_cell.length_b   1.000
_cell.length_c   1.000
_cell.angle_alpha   90.00
_cell.angle_beta   90.00
_cell.angle_gamma   90.00
#
_symmetry.space_group_name_H-M   'P 1'
#
loop_
_entity.id
_entity.type
_entity.pdbx_description
1 polymer ?
#
loop_
_entity_poly.entity_id
_entity_poly.type
_entity_poly.pdbx_seq_one_letter_code
_entity_poly.pdbx_strand_id
1 'polypeptide(L)'
;METKKQNYTLPIIVMIFLFGMISFVTNLASPMGDILKYQFNVPNWMGTLGVFANFIAYAIMGYPAGNMLQKYGYKKTALIAIAVGFTGVGIQTLSGSVESFGVYLLGAFIAGFSMCLLNTVVNPMLNKLGGGGNKGNQLIQAGGSFNSLCGTAVIILTGLLIPEGIKNAQISNVFPLMYGALAIFAFAFIVIALTKIPETQKTEGKKVAETSKYSPLSFRHFILGSVAIFVYVGVEVGVPNVLQKWLQNPELNVLGSGVNVEAIAGSVAATYWLLMLVGRLLGAMIGSKVSAKSMLMVVSSAGLLRRWARCSRRTCRSICRFSTARRASDWSTCR
;
A
#
# COMPACT_ATOMS: atom_id res chain seq x y z
N MET A 1 -21.95 -39.97 -2.21
CA MET A 1 -22.30 -38.54 -2.28
C MET A 1 -21.16 -37.82 -3.03
N GLU A 2 -21.37 -37.57 -4.32
CA GLU A 2 -20.40 -36.80 -5.10
C GLU A 2 -20.31 -35.37 -4.54
N THR A 3 -19.21 -35.02 -3.95
CA THR A 3 -18.90 -33.63 -3.56
C THR A 3 -18.73 -32.82 -4.84
N LYS A 4 -19.80 -32.13 -5.25
CA LYS A 4 -19.78 -31.16 -6.36
C LYS A 4 -18.59 -30.22 -6.14
N LYS A 5 -17.57 -30.37 -6.98
CA LYS A 5 -16.33 -29.58 -6.95
C LYS A 5 -16.74 -28.11 -7.10
N GLN A 6 -16.82 -27.38 -5.99
CA GLN A 6 -17.21 -25.97 -6.01
C GLN A 6 -16.14 -25.20 -6.78
N ASN A 7 -16.55 -24.53 -7.85
CA ASN A 7 -15.64 -23.74 -8.66
C ASN A 7 -15.40 -22.38 -7.98
N TYR A 8 -14.24 -22.21 -7.38
CA TYR A 8 -13.84 -20.98 -6.66
C TYR A 8 -13.19 -19.93 -7.54
N THR A 9 -13.13 -20.13 -8.86
CA THR A 9 -12.43 -19.20 -9.78
C THR A 9 -13.04 -17.80 -9.73
N LEU A 10 -14.36 -17.67 -9.78
CA LEU A 10 -15.04 -16.37 -9.72
C LEU A 10 -14.77 -15.63 -8.39
N PRO A 11 -14.94 -16.24 -7.19
CA PRO A 11 -14.57 -15.62 -5.93
C PRO A 11 -13.12 -15.18 -5.88
N ILE A 12 -12.16 -15.94 -6.42
CA ILE A 12 -10.74 -15.58 -6.46
C ILE A 12 -10.54 -14.31 -7.31
N ILE A 13 -11.10 -14.27 -8.51
CA ILE A 13 -10.99 -13.10 -9.41
C ILE A 13 -11.57 -11.85 -8.74
N VAL A 14 -12.72 -11.98 -8.09
CA VAL A 14 -13.35 -10.86 -7.37
C VAL A 14 -12.47 -10.37 -6.23
N MET A 15 -11.86 -11.27 -5.46
CA MET A 15 -10.94 -10.88 -4.36
C MET A 15 -9.67 -10.20 -4.88
N ILE A 16 -9.10 -10.68 -6.00
CA ILE A 16 -7.94 -10.04 -6.65
C ILE A 16 -8.33 -8.63 -7.14
N PHE A 17 -9.51 -8.48 -7.74
CA PHE A 17 -10.02 -7.18 -8.18
C PHE A 17 -10.18 -6.21 -7.00
N LEU A 18 -10.74 -6.65 -5.88
CA LEU A 18 -10.83 -5.83 -4.66
C LEU A 18 -9.46 -5.42 -4.14
N PHE A 19 -8.47 -6.30 -4.24
CA PHE A 19 -7.10 -5.98 -3.83
C PHE A 19 -6.51 -4.84 -4.68
N GLY A 20 -6.76 -4.85 -5.98
CA GLY A 20 -6.39 -3.75 -6.88
C GLY A 20 -7.11 -2.44 -6.55
N MET A 21 -8.42 -2.51 -6.25
CA MET A 21 -9.22 -1.35 -5.85
C MET A 21 -8.69 -0.69 -4.59
N ILE A 22 -8.28 -1.47 -3.58
CA ILE A 22 -7.66 -0.94 -2.36
C ILE A 22 -6.44 -0.08 -2.72
N SER A 23 -5.55 -0.59 -3.57
CA SER A 23 -4.34 0.12 -3.97
C SER A 23 -4.64 1.37 -4.79
N PHE A 24 -5.60 1.28 -5.70
CA PHE A 24 -6.01 2.41 -6.52
C PHE A 24 -6.41 3.60 -5.64
N VAL A 25 -7.30 3.39 -4.68
CA VAL A 25 -7.80 4.45 -3.79
C VAL A 25 -6.73 4.94 -2.80
N THR A 26 -5.96 4.02 -2.21
CA THR A 26 -4.90 4.39 -1.25
C THR A 26 -3.81 5.23 -1.91
N ASN A 27 -3.41 4.89 -3.14
CA ASN A 27 -2.37 5.63 -3.86
C ASN A 27 -2.87 6.95 -4.45
N LEU A 28 -4.19 7.12 -4.64
CA LEU A 28 -4.77 8.38 -5.08
C LEU A 28 -4.66 9.48 -4.00
N ALA A 29 -4.60 9.11 -2.73
CA ALA A 29 -4.53 10.06 -1.63
C ALA A 29 -3.25 10.92 -1.64
N SER A 30 -2.12 10.42 -2.14
CA SER A 30 -0.86 11.17 -2.18
C SER A 30 -0.88 12.31 -3.21
N PRO A 31 -1.14 12.08 -4.51
CA PRO A 31 -1.20 13.16 -5.49
C PRO A 31 -2.32 14.16 -5.17
N MET A 32 -3.46 13.70 -4.64
CA MET A 32 -4.54 14.58 -4.20
C MET A 32 -4.09 15.55 -3.09
N GLY A 33 -3.38 15.03 -2.08
CA GLY A 33 -2.84 15.85 -1.01
C GLY A 33 -1.85 16.91 -1.52
N ASP A 34 -1.02 16.56 -2.52
CA ASP A 34 -0.06 17.48 -3.11
C ASP A 34 -0.74 18.56 -3.98
N ILE A 35 -1.79 18.22 -4.75
CA ILE A 35 -2.58 19.19 -5.52
C ILE A 35 -3.28 20.18 -4.59
N LEU A 36 -3.98 19.67 -3.58
CA LEU A 36 -4.69 20.49 -2.61
C LEU A 36 -3.76 21.42 -1.82
N LYS A 37 -2.53 20.95 -1.55
CA LYS A 37 -1.50 21.78 -0.90
C LYS A 37 -1.21 23.04 -1.72
N TYR A 38 -1.04 22.90 -3.03
CA TYR A 38 -0.77 24.06 -3.90
C TYR A 38 -2.01 24.89 -4.14
N GLN A 39 -3.17 24.29 -4.35
CA GLN A 39 -4.43 24.99 -4.59
C GLN A 39 -4.86 25.86 -3.39
N PHE A 40 -4.72 25.34 -2.16
CA PHE A 40 -5.10 26.06 -0.93
C PHE A 40 -3.92 26.79 -0.27
N ASN A 41 -2.74 26.76 -0.87
CA ASN A 41 -1.52 27.41 -0.36
C ASN A 41 -1.24 27.03 1.12
N VAL A 42 -1.41 25.75 1.46
CA VAL A 42 -1.17 25.25 2.82
C VAL A 42 0.27 24.75 3.00
N PRO A 43 0.79 24.72 4.24
CA PRO A 43 2.14 24.25 4.52
C PRO A 43 2.41 22.82 4.01
N ASN A 44 3.66 22.51 3.70
CA ASN A 44 4.08 21.23 3.11
C ASN A 44 3.66 19.99 3.92
N TRP A 45 3.64 20.09 5.25
CA TRP A 45 3.22 18.99 6.11
C TRP A 45 1.72 18.68 6.00
N MET A 46 0.88 19.66 5.68
CA MET A 46 -0.55 19.47 5.49
C MET A 46 -0.86 18.60 4.26
N GLY A 47 -0.08 18.69 3.18
CA GLY A 47 -0.25 17.84 2.01
C GLY A 47 -0.12 16.33 2.32
N THR A 48 0.57 15.97 3.40
CA THR A 48 0.68 14.56 3.84
C THR A 48 -0.47 14.10 4.73
N LEU A 49 -1.29 15.02 5.23
CA LEU A 49 -2.37 14.70 6.17
C LEU A 49 -3.43 13.78 5.55
N GLY A 50 -3.66 13.83 4.24
CA GLY A 50 -4.57 12.93 3.56
C GLY A 50 -4.15 11.47 3.69
N VAL A 51 -2.86 11.18 3.45
CA VAL A 51 -2.27 9.85 3.65
C VAL A 51 -2.29 9.47 5.13
N PHE A 52 -1.96 10.40 6.02
CA PHE A 52 -1.96 10.17 7.47
C PHE A 52 -3.36 9.88 7.99
N ALA A 53 -4.40 10.63 7.55
CA ALA A 53 -5.80 10.39 7.91
C ALA A 53 -6.26 8.98 7.50
N ASN A 54 -5.86 8.54 6.31
CA ASN A 54 -6.13 7.20 5.83
C ASN A 54 -5.53 6.13 6.75
N PHE A 55 -4.24 6.26 7.17
CA PHE A 55 -3.59 5.30 8.04
C PHE A 55 -4.06 5.36 9.51
N ILE A 56 -4.43 6.52 10.03
CA ILE A 56 -5.12 6.62 11.33
C ILE A 56 -6.44 5.82 11.31
N ALA A 57 -7.21 5.95 10.22
CA ALA A 57 -8.43 5.17 10.05
C ALA A 57 -8.16 3.65 10.11
N TYR A 58 -7.05 3.18 9.53
CA TYR A 58 -6.61 1.78 9.67
C TYR A 58 -6.35 1.39 11.12
N ALA A 59 -5.67 2.24 11.89
CA ALA A 59 -5.36 1.96 13.29
C ALA A 59 -6.63 1.85 14.15
N ILE A 60 -7.59 2.75 13.92
CA ILE A 60 -8.87 2.75 14.67
C ILE A 60 -9.75 1.57 14.25
N MET A 61 -9.84 1.30 12.93
CA MET A 61 -10.76 0.31 12.40
C MET A 61 -10.23 -1.12 12.48
N GLY A 62 -8.93 -1.34 12.74
CA GLY A 62 -8.32 -2.67 12.71
C GLY A 62 -9.01 -3.68 13.63
N TYR A 63 -9.28 -3.33 14.87
CA TYR A 63 -10.00 -4.19 15.81
C TYR A 63 -11.51 -4.32 15.48
N PRO A 64 -12.28 -3.24 15.26
CA PRO A 64 -13.67 -3.34 14.83
C PRO A 64 -13.86 -4.14 13.54
N ALA A 65 -12.94 -4.02 12.55
CA ALA A 65 -13.01 -4.76 11.30
C ALA A 65 -12.97 -6.28 11.52
N GLY A 66 -12.09 -6.75 12.41
CA GLY A 66 -12.03 -8.16 12.79
C GLY A 66 -13.35 -8.65 13.40
N ASN A 67 -13.93 -7.88 14.31
CA ASN A 67 -15.22 -8.20 14.95
C ASN A 67 -16.37 -8.18 13.93
N MET A 68 -16.38 -7.23 13.00
CA MET A 68 -17.36 -7.16 11.91
C MET A 68 -17.27 -8.39 11.01
N LEU A 69 -16.06 -8.81 10.64
CA LEU A 69 -15.84 -10.00 9.84
C LEU A 69 -16.38 -11.27 10.52
N GLN A 70 -16.14 -11.42 11.83
CA GLN A 70 -16.65 -12.56 12.60
C GLN A 70 -18.19 -12.52 12.71
N LYS A 71 -18.78 -11.36 12.93
CA LYS A 71 -20.21 -11.19 13.15
C LYS A 71 -21.01 -11.29 11.85
N TYR A 72 -20.57 -10.62 10.80
CA TYR A 72 -21.33 -10.48 9.54
C TYR A 72 -20.86 -11.40 8.43
N GLY A 73 -19.65 -11.97 8.53
CA GLY A 73 -19.03 -12.80 7.49
C GLY A 73 -18.39 -11.99 6.36
N TYR A 74 -17.76 -12.67 5.41
CA TYR A 74 -16.97 -12.05 4.35
C TYR A 74 -17.79 -11.17 3.41
N LYS A 75 -18.92 -11.69 2.89
CA LYS A 75 -19.74 -10.99 1.90
C LYS A 75 -20.32 -9.68 2.43
N LYS A 76 -20.98 -9.73 3.60
CA LYS A 76 -21.60 -8.55 4.18
C LYS A 76 -20.56 -7.50 4.58
N THR A 77 -19.44 -7.92 5.17
CA THR A 77 -18.34 -7.01 5.54
C THR A 77 -17.74 -6.34 4.30
N ALA A 78 -17.56 -7.07 3.19
CA ALA A 78 -17.09 -6.49 1.93
C ALA A 78 -18.08 -5.46 1.36
N LEU A 79 -19.38 -5.74 1.35
CA LEU A 79 -20.41 -4.80 0.88
C LEU A 79 -20.45 -3.52 1.71
N ILE A 80 -20.37 -3.65 3.05
CA ILE A 80 -20.29 -2.48 3.95
C ILE A 80 -19.02 -1.68 3.66
N ALA A 81 -17.90 -2.35 3.50
CA ALA A 81 -16.62 -1.70 3.19
C ALA A 81 -16.69 -0.91 1.88
N ILE A 82 -17.26 -1.49 0.83
CA ILE A 82 -17.41 -0.83 -0.47
C ILE A 82 -18.34 0.37 -0.37
N ALA A 83 -19.46 0.27 0.33
CA ALA A 83 -20.37 1.38 0.54
C ALA A 83 -19.70 2.54 1.31
N VAL A 84 -18.94 2.23 2.38
CA VAL A 84 -18.16 3.23 3.11
C VAL A 84 -17.07 3.85 2.23
N GLY A 85 -16.40 3.06 1.38
CA GLY A 85 -15.41 3.57 0.46
C GLY A 85 -16.00 4.48 -0.62
N PHE A 86 -17.13 4.11 -1.18
CA PHE A 86 -17.88 4.94 -2.12
C PHE A 86 -18.22 6.30 -1.51
N THR A 87 -18.73 6.32 -0.28
CA THR A 87 -19.04 7.57 0.42
C THR A 87 -17.78 8.38 0.74
N GLY A 88 -16.70 7.73 1.15
CA GLY A 88 -15.42 8.40 1.43
C GLY A 88 -14.82 9.08 0.19
N VAL A 89 -14.75 8.36 -0.94
CA VAL A 89 -14.27 8.93 -2.21
C VAL A 89 -15.25 9.98 -2.75
N GLY A 90 -16.57 9.79 -2.57
CA GLY A 90 -17.57 10.80 -2.91
C GLY A 90 -17.35 12.12 -2.16
N ILE A 91 -17.09 12.06 -0.85
CA ILE A 91 -16.76 13.24 -0.03
C ILE A 91 -15.45 13.89 -0.49
N GLN A 92 -14.42 13.08 -0.84
CA GLN A 92 -13.19 13.62 -1.42
C GLN A 92 -13.45 14.34 -2.74
N THR A 93 -14.33 13.81 -3.59
CA THR A 93 -14.70 14.47 -4.86
C THR A 93 -15.44 15.78 -4.59
N LEU A 94 -16.37 15.80 -3.63
CA LEU A 94 -17.09 16.99 -3.23
C LEU A 94 -16.16 18.08 -2.64
N SER A 95 -15.03 17.70 -2.04
CA SER A 95 -14.08 18.68 -1.50
C SER A 95 -13.56 19.67 -2.54
N GLY A 96 -13.47 19.23 -3.79
CA GLY A 96 -13.08 20.10 -4.91
C GLY A 96 -14.14 21.14 -5.27
N SER A 97 -15.43 20.81 -5.11
CA SER A 97 -16.53 21.74 -5.37
C SER A 97 -16.77 22.71 -4.20
N VAL A 98 -16.52 22.24 -2.97
CA VAL A 98 -16.67 23.03 -1.72
C VAL A 98 -15.40 23.82 -1.41
N GLU A 99 -14.31 23.57 -2.13
CA GLU A 99 -13.00 24.18 -1.92
C GLU A 99 -12.51 24.09 -0.46
N SER A 100 -12.74 22.95 0.20
CA SER A 100 -12.40 22.74 1.60
C SER A 100 -11.43 21.59 1.81
N PHE A 101 -10.24 21.91 2.34
CA PHE A 101 -9.24 20.92 2.72
C PHE A 101 -9.73 19.99 3.85
N GLY A 102 -10.54 20.52 4.79
CA GLY A 102 -11.13 19.71 5.86
C GLY A 102 -12.09 18.65 5.35
N VAL A 103 -12.90 18.95 4.33
CA VAL A 103 -13.80 17.98 3.69
C VAL A 103 -13.00 16.87 3.00
N TYR A 104 -11.88 17.21 2.35
CA TYR A 104 -10.97 16.22 1.80
C TYR A 104 -10.42 15.26 2.85
N LEU A 105 -9.94 15.80 3.99
CA LEU A 105 -9.41 14.96 5.08
C LEU A 105 -10.47 14.03 5.66
N LEU A 106 -11.70 14.52 5.83
CA LEU A 106 -12.82 13.71 6.27
C LEU A 106 -13.10 12.56 5.30
N GLY A 107 -13.13 12.85 4.00
CA GLY A 107 -13.30 11.85 2.96
C GLY A 107 -12.15 10.82 2.94
N ALA A 108 -10.91 11.27 3.11
CA ALA A 108 -9.73 10.39 3.20
C ALA A 108 -9.80 9.47 4.43
N PHE A 109 -10.25 9.98 5.56
CA PHE A 109 -10.43 9.22 6.78
C PHE A 109 -11.50 8.13 6.63
N ILE A 110 -12.65 8.47 6.04
CA ILE A 110 -13.74 7.52 5.77
C ILE A 110 -13.29 6.46 4.74
N ALA A 111 -12.57 6.87 3.69
CA ALA A 111 -12.00 5.95 2.73
C ALA A 111 -11.02 4.97 3.39
N GLY A 112 -10.23 5.44 4.37
CA GLY A 112 -9.34 4.60 5.17
C GLY A 112 -10.05 3.49 5.93
N PHE A 113 -11.22 3.74 6.49
CA PHE A 113 -12.04 2.69 7.12
C PHE A 113 -12.41 1.60 6.12
N SER A 114 -12.85 2.00 4.92
CA SER A 114 -13.17 1.06 3.85
C SER A 114 -11.97 0.18 3.48
N MET A 115 -10.80 0.80 3.29
CA MET A 115 -9.58 0.08 2.91
C MET A 115 -9.15 -0.92 3.97
N CYS A 116 -9.26 -0.56 5.26
CA CYS A 116 -9.01 -1.46 6.38
C CYS A 116 -9.95 -2.68 6.36
N LEU A 117 -11.26 -2.43 6.23
CA LEU A 117 -12.26 -3.49 6.14
C LEU A 117 -12.02 -4.42 4.95
N LEU A 118 -11.73 -3.87 3.77
CA LEU A 118 -11.45 -4.66 2.57
C LEU A 118 -10.19 -5.52 2.74
N ASN A 119 -9.11 -4.98 3.31
CA ASN A 119 -7.91 -5.75 3.60
C ASN A 119 -8.16 -6.90 4.57
N THR A 120 -9.01 -6.66 5.59
CA THR A 120 -9.41 -7.67 6.56
C THR A 120 -10.24 -8.79 5.93
N VAL A 121 -10.97 -8.51 4.84
CA VAL A 121 -11.75 -9.51 4.08
C VAL A 121 -10.88 -10.23 3.06
N VAL A 122 -10.14 -9.50 2.23
CA VAL A 122 -9.50 -10.03 1.02
C VAL A 122 -8.34 -10.97 1.34
N ASN A 123 -7.47 -10.60 2.28
CA ASN A 123 -6.29 -11.38 2.61
C ASN A 123 -6.62 -12.79 3.16
N PRO A 124 -7.46 -12.94 4.20
CA PRO A 124 -7.82 -14.27 4.69
C PRO A 124 -8.65 -15.08 3.68
N MET A 125 -9.49 -14.38 2.88
CA MET A 125 -10.32 -15.04 1.90
C MET A 125 -9.49 -15.65 0.76
N LEU A 126 -8.52 -14.91 0.21
CA LEU A 126 -7.59 -15.45 -0.80
C LEU A 126 -6.80 -16.64 -0.26
N ASN A 127 -6.34 -16.58 1.00
CA ASN A 127 -5.65 -17.70 1.61
C ASN A 127 -6.55 -18.95 1.69
N LYS A 128 -7.80 -18.78 2.15
CA LYS A 128 -8.77 -19.88 2.27
C LYS A 128 -9.17 -20.47 0.92
N LEU A 129 -9.43 -19.60 -0.10
CA LEU A 129 -9.77 -20.05 -1.45
C LEU A 129 -8.62 -20.81 -2.12
N GLY A 130 -7.38 -20.50 -1.76
CA GLY A 130 -6.19 -21.26 -2.16
C GLY A 130 -5.99 -22.59 -1.41
N GLY A 131 -6.85 -22.93 -0.46
CA GLY A 131 -6.71 -24.11 0.38
C GLY A 131 -5.66 -23.99 1.48
N GLY A 132 -5.22 -22.76 1.78
CA GLY A 132 -4.18 -22.49 2.78
C GLY A 132 -2.76 -22.85 2.32
N GLY A 133 -1.79 -22.76 3.24
CA GLY A 133 -0.40 -23.13 2.97
C GLY A 133 0.23 -22.38 1.79
N ASN A 134 1.02 -23.11 0.98
CA ASN A 134 1.76 -22.50 -0.13
C ASN A 134 0.87 -21.96 -1.25
N LYS A 135 -0.24 -22.65 -1.58
CA LYS A 135 -1.19 -22.20 -2.61
C LYS A 135 -1.95 -20.95 -2.16
N GLY A 136 -2.35 -20.89 -0.90
CA GLY A 136 -2.96 -19.69 -0.32
C GLY A 136 -2.02 -18.49 -0.37
N ASN A 137 -0.75 -18.69 -0.01
CA ASN A 137 0.29 -17.66 -0.13
C ASN A 137 0.49 -17.22 -1.59
N GLN A 138 0.48 -18.15 -2.54
CA GLN A 138 0.57 -17.85 -3.97
C GLN A 138 -0.55 -16.92 -4.44
N LEU A 139 -1.80 -17.18 -4.03
CA LEU A 139 -2.95 -16.33 -4.37
C LEU A 139 -2.87 -14.94 -3.74
N ILE A 140 -2.38 -14.84 -2.51
CA ILE A 140 -2.14 -13.53 -1.87
C ILE A 140 -1.07 -12.75 -2.64
N GLN A 141 0.01 -13.39 -3.08
CA GLN A 141 1.04 -12.74 -3.89
C GLN A 141 0.52 -12.32 -5.27
N ALA A 142 -0.32 -13.13 -5.92
CA ALA A 142 -0.97 -12.77 -7.17
C ALA A 142 -1.89 -11.55 -6.99
N GLY A 143 -2.71 -11.54 -5.94
CA GLY A 143 -3.52 -10.37 -5.57
C GLY A 143 -2.67 -9.13 -5.27
N GLY A 144 -1.57 -9.31 -4.53
CA GLY A 144 -0.59 -8.26 -4.25
C GLY A 144 0.10 -7.72 -5.50
N SER A 145 0.32 -8.57 -6.52
CA SER A 145 0.84 -8.13 -7.82
C SER A 145 -0.15 -7.21 -8.54
N PHE A 146 -1.43 -7.60 -8.57
CA PHE A 146 -2.48 -6.77 -9.15
C PHE A 146 -2.68 -5.46 -8.37
N ASN A 147 -2.57 -5.52 -7.05
CA ASN A 147 -2.54 -4.33 -6.18
C ASN A 147 -1.40 -3.37 -6.58
N SER A 148 -0.18 -3.86 -6.76
CA SER A 148 0.96 -3.03 -7.17
C SER A 148 0.79 -2.47 -8.58
N LEU A 149 0.20 -3.23 -9.50
CA LEU A 149 -0.13 -2.76 -10.85
C LEU A 149 -1.11 -1.58 -10.81
N CYS A 150 -2.19 -1.69 -10.04
CA CYS A 150 -3.17 -0.62 -9.86
C CYS A 150 -2.55 0.62 -9.20
N GLY A 151 -1.67 0.44 -8.19
CA GLY A 151 -0.94 1.54 -7.57
C GLY A 151 -0.03 2.28 -8.55
N THR A 152 0.69 1.55 -9.40
CA THR A 152 1.52 2.12 -10.47
C THR A 152 0.66 2.86 -11.51
N ALA A 153 -0.48 2.28 -11.88
CA ALA A 153 -1.41 2.88 -12.83
C ALA A 153 -1.94 4.24 -12.35
N VAL A 154 -2.26 4.39 -11.06
CA VAL A 154 -2.69 5.68 -10.49
C VAL A 154 -1.64 6.77 -10.69
N ILE A 155 -0.38 6.46 -10.42
CA ILE A 155 0.73 7.43 -10.55
C ILE A 155 0.88 7.86 -12.01
N ILE A 156 0.85 6.89 -12.94
CA ILE A 156 0.95 7.17 -14.38
C ILE A 156 -0.26 7.99 -14.86
N LEU A 157 -1.48 7.59 -14.50
CA LEU A 157 -2.70 8.28 -14.88
C LEU A 157 -2.74 9.71 -14.33
N THR A 158 -2.32 9.91 -13.09
CA THR A 158 -2.22 11.26 -12.50
C THR A 158 -1.22 12.12 -13.28
N GLY A 159 -0.06 11.57 -13.63
CA GLY A 159 0.94 12.27 -14.44
C GLY A 159 0.43 12.64 -15.85
N LEU A 160 -0.38 11.78 -16.46
CA LEU A 160 -1.00 12.05 -17.77
C LEU A 160 -2.10 13.12 -17.71
N LEU A 161 -2.85 13.18 -16.60
CA LEU A 161 -3.91 14.18 -16.41
C LEU A 161 -3.36 15.57 -16.02
N ILE A 162 -2.11 15.63 -15.56
CA ILE A 162 -1.47 16.86 -15.10
C ILE A 162 -0.11 17.05 -15.83
N PRO A 163 -0.11 17.29 -17.14
CA PRO A 163 1.14 17.44 -17.91
C PRO A 163 1.95 18.67 -17.53
N GLU A 164 1.30 19.72 -17.00
CA GLU A 164 1.93 20.99 -16.60
C GLU A 164 2.57 20.94 -15.19
N GLY A 165 2.52 19.77 -14.53
CA GLY A 165 3.05 19.57 -13.18
C GLY A 165 2.06 19.93 -12.07
N ILE A 166 2.29 19.34 -10.90
CA ILE A 166 1.37 19.40 -9.74
C ILE A 166 1.19 20.84 -9.20
N LYS A 167 2.16 21.72 -9.42
CA LYS A 167 2.10 23.11 -8.91
C LYS A 167 0.97 23.94 -9.52
N ASN A 168 0.65 23.70 -10.79
CA ASN A 168 -0.39 24.42 -11.53
C ASN A 168 -1.70 23.61 -11.59
N ALA A 169 -1.71 22.41 -10.99
CA ALA A 169 -2.86 21.53 -11.02
C ALA A 169 -3.97 22.01 -10.08
N GLN A 170 -5.19 21.93 -10.58
CA GLN A 170 -6.40 22.05 -9.79
C GLN A 170 -6.99 20.67 -9.50
N ILE A 171 -7.76 20.55 -8.44
CA ILE A 171 -8.43 19.29 -8.08
C ILE A 171 -9.38 18.82 -9.20
N SER A 172 -9.94 19.76 -9.99
CA SER A 172 -10.77 19.45 -11.16
C SER A 172 -10.06 18.58 -12.20
N ASN A 173 -8.73 18.70 -12.33
CA ASN A 173 -7.94 17.91 -13.28
C ASN A 173 -7.95 16.42 -12.91
N VAL A 174 -8.21 16.09 -11.64
CA VAL A 174 -8.20 14.72 -11.11
C VAL A 174 -9.62 14.14 -10.98
N PHE A 175 -10.65 14.94 -11.24
CA PHE A 175 -12.05 14.47 -11.22
C PHE A 175 -12.29 13.23 -12.09
N PRO A 176 -11.76 13.08 -13.31
CA PRO A 176 -11.95 11.87 -14.10
C PRO A 176 -11.48 10.62 -13.36
N LEU A 177 -10.37 10.73 -12.61
CA LEU A 177 -9.82 9.63 -11.83
C LEU A 177 -10.69 9.30 -10.61
N MET A 178 -11.26 10.33 -9.97
CA MET A 178 -12.17 10.15 -8.84
C MET A 178 -13.51 9.56 -9.25
N TYR A 179 -14.08 10.03 -10.36
CA TYR A 179 -15.29 9.41 -10.94
C TYR A 179 -15.03 7.98 -11.39
N GLY A 180 -13.84 7.70 -11.95
CA GLY A 180 -13.39 6.34 -12.23
C GLY A 180 -13.35 5.48 -10.97
N ALA A 181 -12.81 5.99 -9.86
CA ALA A 181 -12.81 5.29 -8.57
C ALA A 181 -14.25 5.01 -8.08
N LEU A 182 -15.15 5.98 -8.14
CA LEU A 182 -16.55 5.80 -7.77
C LEU A 182 -17.24 4.74 -8.64
N ALA A 183 -17.00 4.75 -9.95
CA ALA A 183 -17.52 3.74 -10.87
C ALA A 183 -16.98 2.34 -10.53
N ILE A 184 -15.71 2.21 -10.19
CA ILE A 184 -15.09 0.96 -9.74
C ILE A 184 -15.76 0.45 -8.45
N PHE A 185 -16.03 1.33 -7.47
CA PHE A 185 -16.74 0.95 -6.25
C PHE A 185 -18.16 0.48 -6.52
N ALA A 186 -18.91 1.20 -7.37
CA ALA A 186 -20.27 0.81 -7.75
C ALA A 186 -20.27 -0.55 -8.46
N PHE A 187 -19.37 -0.75 -9.40
CA PHE A 187 -19.18 -2.03 -10.10
C PHE A 187 -18.83 -3.15 -9.13
N ALA A 188 -17.86 -2.94 -8.23
CA ALA A 188 -17.48 -3.91 -7.23
C ALA A 188 -18.63 -4.29 -6.30
N PHE A 189 -19.47 -3.31 -5.91
CA PHE A 189 -20.66 -3.56 -5.09
C PHE A 189 -21.63 -4.52 -5.79
N ILE A 190 -21.95 -4.25 -7.06
CA ILE A 190 -22.85 -5.09 -7.85
C ILE A 190 -22.27 -6.50 -8.01
N VAL A 191 -20.99 -6.60 -8.38
CA VAL A 191 -20.34 -7.90 -8.59
C VAL A 191 -20.34 -8.74 -7.31
N ILE A 192 -20.01 -8.15 -6.15
CA ILE A 192 -20.02 -8.87 -4.87
C ILE A 192 -21.44 -9.22 -4.42
N ALA A 193 -22.42 -8.34 -4.64
CA ALA A 193 -23.81 -8.62 -4.32
C ALA A 193 -24.32 -9.85 -5.06
N LEU A 194 -23.96 -10.00 -6.34
CA LEU A 194 -24.33 -11.12 -7.19
C LEU A 194 -23.50 -12.39 -6.96
N THR A 195 -22.23 -12.24 -6.54
CA THR A 195 -21.31 -13.38 -6.34
C THR A 195 -21.66 -14.15 -5.06
N LYS A 196 -21.70 -15.48 -5.16
CA LYS A 196 -21.82 -16.38 -4.01
C LYS A 196 -20.43 -16.57 -3.39
N ILE A 197 -20.15 -15.87 -2.29
CA ILE A 197 -18.91 -15.97 -1.55
C ILE A 197 -19.11 -17.01 -0.43
N PRO A 198 -18.19 -17.99 -0.25
CA PRO A 198 -18.32 -19.00 0.81
C PRO A 198 -18.16 -18.36 2.20
N GLU A 199 -19.17 -18.50 3.04
CA GLU A 199 -19.31 -17.89 4.37
C GLU A 199 -18.78 -18.83 5.50
N THR A 200 -17.54 -19.32 5.38
CA THR A 200 -16.97 -20.26 6.37
C THR A 200 -16.65 -19.61 7.72
N GLN A 201 -16.37 -18.31 7.74
CA GLN A 201 -15.94 -17.60 8.96
C GLN A 201 -17.03 -17.52 10.05
N LYS A 202 -18.29 -17.42 9.64
CA LYS A 202 -19.43 -17.33 10.57
C LYS A 202 -19.58 -18.54 11.50
N THR A 203 -19.23 -19.71 10.96
CA THR A 203 -19.35 -20.98 11.69
C THR A 203 -18.11 -21.25 12.53
N GLU A 204 -16.92 -20.93 12.01
CA GLU A 204 -15.64 -21.11 12.71
C GLU A 204 -15.47 -20.08 13.84
N GLY A 205 -15.83 -18.79 13.60
CA GLY A 205 -15.70 -17.73 14.60
C GLY A 205 -16.58 -17.95 15.83
N LYS A 206 -17.80 -18.46 15.68
CA LYS A 206 -18.67 -18.84 16.80
C LYS A 206 -18.07 -20.00 17.61
N LYS A 207 -17.59 -21.05 16.95
CA LYS A 207 -16.96 -22.21 17.63
C LYS A 207 -15.68 -21.82 18.37
N VAL A 208 -14.85 -20.93 17.79
CA VAL A 208 -13.59 -20.49 18.43
C VAL A 208 -13.89 -19.54 19.61
N ALA A 209 -14.86 -18.64 19.49
CA ALA A 209 -15.23 -17.75 20.59
C ALA A 209 -15.81 -18.50 21.81
N GLU A 210 -16.53 -19.59 21.58
CA GLU A 210 -17.09 -20.43 22.65
C GLU A 210 -16.03 -21.33 23.32
N THR A 211 -14.92 -21.65 22.62
CA THR A 211 -13.93 -22.64 23.11
C THR A 211 -12.62 -22.04 23.60
N SER A 212 -12.33 -20.78 23.26
CA SER A 212 -11.02 -20.18 23.57
C SER A 212 -11.05 -19.33 24.83
N LYS A 213 -10.42 -19.84 25.91
CA LYS A 213 -10.12 -19.13 27.15
C LYS A 213 -9.04 -18.03 26.97
N TYR A 214 -8.35 -17.99 25.84
CA TYR A 214 -7.17 -17.13 25.62
C TYR A 214 -7.45 -16.06 24.59
N SER A 215 -7.09 -14.81 24.90
CA SER A 215 -7.09 -13.69 23.94
C SER A 215 -5.96 -13.88 22.90
N PRO A 216 -6.14 -13.47 21.62
CA PRO A 216 -5.06 -13.45 20.64
C PRO A 216 -3.80 -12.73 21.11
N LEU A 217 -3.95 -11.69 21.93
CA LEU A 217 -2.84 -10.92 22.53
C LEU A 217 -1.99 -11.73 23.51
N SER A 218 -2.48 -12.86 24.02
CA SER A 218 -1.73 -13.75 24.89
C SER A 218 -0.63 -14.53 24.13
N PHE A 219 -0.70 -14.56 22.80
CA PHE A 219 0.27 -15.29 21.98
C PHE A 219 1.40 -14.37 21.52
N ARG A 220 2.62 -14.65 21.97
CA ARG A 220 3.83 -13.89 21.61
C ARG A 220 4.01 -13.76 20.09
N HIS A 221 3.69 -14.80 19.33
CA HIS A 221 3.82 -14.80 17.87
C HIS A 221 2.85 -13.82 17.21
N PHE A 222 1.65 -13.62 17.78
CA PHE A 222 0.69 -12.64 17.29
C PHE A 222 1.22 -11.21 17.47
N ILE A 223 1.75 -10.89 18.66
CA ILE A 223 2.29 -9.55 18.94
C ILE A 223 3.50 -9.26 18.04
N LEU A 224 4.47 -10.20 17.95
CA LEU A 224 5.65 -10.04 17.12
C LEU A 224 5.28 -9.92 15.62
N GLY A 225 4.30 -10.70 15.14
CA GLY A 225 3.78 -10.60 13.78
C GLY A 225 3.13 -9.24 13.51
N SER A 226 2.35 -8.72 14.45
CA SER A 226 1.72 -7.39 14.33
C SER A 226 2.77 -6.28 14.26
N VAL A 227 3.79 -6.33 15.11
CA VAL A 227 4.93 -5.37 15.06
C VAL A 227 5.68 -5.47 13.75
N ALA A 228 5.94 -6.68 13.26
CA ALA A 228 6.63 -6.88 11.99
C ALA A 228 5.84 -6.30 10.80
N ILE A 229 4.51 -6.49 10.77
CA ILE A 229 3.64 -5.91 9.74
C ILE A 229 3.62 -4.39 9.85
N PHE A 230 3.55 -3.83 11.06
CA PHE A 230 3.59 -2.38 11.28
C PHE A 230 4.86 -1.76 10.71
N VAL A 231 6.03 -2.34 11.03
CA VAL A 231 7.32 -1.87 10.50
C VAL A 231 7.40 -2.05 8.98
N TYR A 232 6.92 -3.18 8.45
CA TYR A 232 6.89 -3.45 7.02
C TYR A 232 6.08 -2.41 6.24
N VAL A 233 4.84 -2.15 6.68
CA VAL A 233 3.97 -1.15 6.01
C VAL A 233 4.57 0.25 6.13
N GLY A 234 5.16 0.59 7.27
CA GLY A 234 5.87 1.86 7.45
C GLY A 234 7.01 2.05 6.45
N VAL A 235 7.79 1.01 6.17
CA VAL A 235 8.86 1.03 5.16
C VAL A 235 8.27 1.05 3.74
N GLU A 236 7.27 0.21 3.45
CA GLU A 236 6.64 0.08 2.13
C GLU A 236 6.07 1.41 1.64
N VAL A 237 5.38 2.14 2.50
CA VAL A 237 4.74 3.42 2.14
C VAL A 237 5.67 4.60 2.40
N GLY A 238 6.45 4.56 3.48
CA GLY A 238 7.30 5.66 3.90
C GLY A 238 8.47 5.92 2.95
N VAL A 239 9.14 4.86 2.50
CA VAL A 239 10.34 5.01 1.66
C VAL A 239 10.06 5.74 0.35
N PRO A 240 9.08 5.36 -0.50
CA PRO A 240 8.81 6.09 -1.74
C PRO A 240 8.36 7.53 -1.50
N ASN A 241 7.51 7.76 -0.49
CA ASN A 241 7.04 9.11 -0.17
C ASN A 241 8.16 10.03 0.33
N VAL A 242 9.00 9.55 1.25
CA VAL A 242 10.14 10.33 1.76
C VAL A 242 11.15 10.58 0.66
N LEU A 243 11.46 9.56 -0.16
CA LEU A 243 12.41 9.68 -1.27
C LEU A 243 11.94 10.72 -2.30
N GLN A 244 10.64 10.70 -2.66
CA GLN A 244 10.06 11.65 -3.59
C GLN A 244 10.18 13.08 -3.05
N LYS A 245 9.80 13.31 -1.80
CA LYS A 245 9.88 14.64 -1.15
C LYS A 245 11.31 15.12 -0.95
N TRP A 246 12.24 14.19 -0.65
CA TRP A 246 13.65 14.50 -0.53
C TRP A 246 14.26 14.95 -1.86
N LEU A 247 13.89 14.32 -2.97
CA LEU A 247 14.31 14.73 -4.31
C LEU A 247 13.72 16.08 -4.72
N GLN A 248 12.50 16.39 -4.28
CA GLN A 248 11.78 17.63 -4.59
C GLN A 248 12.19 18.82 -3.70
N ASN A 249 13.03 18.60 -2.68
CA ASN A 249 13.41 19.67 -1.77
C ASN A 249 14.35 20.67 -2.46
N PRO A 250 13.93 21.93 -2.65
CA PRO A 250 14.72 22.94 -3.35
C PRO A 250 15.99 23.33 -2.58
N GLU A 251 15.99 23.22 -1.25
CA GLU A 251 17.15 23.58 -0.41
C GLU A 251 18.32 22.60 -0.61
N LEU A 252 18.00 21.32 -0.91
CA LEU A 252 19.02 20.28 -1.06
C LEU A 252 19.60 20.23 -2.49
N ASN A 253 18.87 20.78 -3.48
CA ASN A 253 19.24 20.81 -4.90
C ASN A 253 19.97 19.55 -5.42
N VAL A 254 19.44 18.38 -5.04
CA VAL A 254 20.10 17.06 -5.24
C VAL A 254 20.32 16.74 -6.72
N LEU A 255 19.44 17.24 -7.59
CA LEU A 255 19.43 16.97 -9.04
C LEU A 255 20.07 18.07 -9.87
N GLY A 256 20.47 19.20 -9.26
CA GLY A 256 21.06 20.35 -9.98
C GLY A 256 20.02 21.23 -10.68
N SER A 257 20.46 22.40 -11.12
CA SER A 257 19.66 23.38 -11.85
C SER A 257 19.49 22.95 -13.32
N GLY A 258 18.26 23.04 -13.85
CA GLY A 258 17.96 22.78 -15.26
C GLY A 258 17.26 21.45 -15.53
N VAL A 259 16.93 20.67 -14.51
CA VAL A 259 16.25 19.37 -14.64
C VAL A 259 14.82 19.48 -14.08
N ASN A 260 13.86 18.83 -14.77
CA ASN A 260 12.50 18.72 -14.22
C ASN A 260 12.47 17.76 -13.03
N VAL A 261 12.71 18.33 -11.84
CA VAL A 261 12.82 17.60 -10.57
C VAL A 261 11.55 16.81 -10.26
N GLU A 262 10.37 17.34 -10.60
CA GLU A 262 9.08 16.70 -10.34
C GLU A 262 8.90 15.44 -11.18
N ALA A 263 9.27 15.49 -12.45
CA ALA A 263 9.21 14.35 -13.36
C ALA A 263 10.17 13.22 -12.91
N ILE A 264 11.38 13.58 -12.49
CA ILE A 264 12.36 12.58 -12.01
C ILE A 264 11.90 11.98 -10.68
N ALA A 265 11.43 12.78 -9.74
CA ALA A 265 10.93 12.28 -8.46
C ALA A 265 9.73 11.34 -8.64
N GLY A 266 8.81 11.70 -9.56
CA GLY A 266 7.70 10.84 -9.95
C GLY A 266 8.15 9.53 -10.60
N SER A 267 9.13 9.59 -11.51
CA SER A 267 9.70 8.39 -12.16
C SER A 267 10.40 7.46 -11.17
N VAL A 268 11.09 8.00 -10.17
CA VAL A 268 11.72 7.21 -9.10
C VAL A 268 10.67 6.50 -8.25
N ALA A 269 9.59 7.19 -7.88
CA ALA A 269 8.48 6.58 -7.15
C ALA A 269 7.79 5.49 -7.99
N ALA A 270 7.52 5.75 -9.26
CA ALA A 270 6.95 4.75 -10.18
C ALA A 270 7.86 3.53 -10.33
N THR A 271 9.17 3.72 -10.43
CA THR A 271 10.16 2.62 -10.49
C THR A 271 10.13 1.77 -9.23
N TYR A 272 9.98 2.37 -8.05
CA TYR A 272 9.85 1.62 -6.80
C TYR A 272 8.62 0.67 -6.84
N TRP A 273 7.46 1.17 -7.26
CA TRP A 273 6.24 0.37 -7.37
C TRP A 273 6.35 -0.71 -8.46
N LEU A 274 7.00 -0.41 -9.58
CA LEU A 274 7.28 -1.38 -10.63
C LEU A 274 8.19 -2.52 -10.14
N LEU A 275 9.27 -2.21 -9.42
CA LEU A 275 10.14 -3.22 -8.84
C LEU A 275 9.41 -4.08 -7.80
N MET A 276 8.50 -3.48 -7.04
CA MET A 276 7.64 -4.21 -6.10
C MET A 276 6.67 -5.14 -6.84
N LEU A 277 6.07 -4.69 -7.96
CA LEU A 277 5.25 -5.54 -8.82
C LEU A 277 6.03 -6.76 -9.33
N VAL A 278 7.23 -6.55 -9.86
CA VAL A 278 8.10 -7.65 -10.33
C VAL A 278 8.42 -8.62 -9.19
N GLY A 279 8.77 -8.11 -8.01
CA GLY A 279 9.05 -8.95 -6.84
C GLY A 279 7.83 -9.79 -6.41
N ARG A 280 6.63 -9.22 -6.42
CA ARG A 280 5.38 -9.93 -6.10
C ARG A 280 5.01 -10.95 -7.17
N LEU A 281 5.22 -10.65 -8.46
CA LEU A 281 5.02 -11.62 -9.55
C LEU A 281 5.95 -12.82 -9.41
N LEU A 282 7.25 -12.58 -9.18
CA LEU A 282 8.21 -13.65 -8.90
C LEU A 282 7.80 -14.46 -7.66
N GLY A 283 7.36 -13.79 -6.61
CA GLY A 283 6.81 -14.42 -5.42
C GLY A 283 5.58 -15.29 -5.70
N ALA A 284 4.67 -14.83 -6.58
CA ALA A 284 3.51 -15.62 -7.00
C ALA A 284 3.91 -16.86 -7.82
N MET A 285 4.90 -16.75 -8.71
CA MET A 285 5.40 -17.88 -9.51
C MET A 285 6.07 -18.96 -8.65
N ILE A 286 6.83 -18.56 -7.65
CA ILE A 286 7.61 -19.46 -6.79
C ILE A 286 6.78 -19.93 -5.58
N GLY A 287 5.78 -19.15 -5.17
CA GLY A 287 5.04 -19.30 -3.91
C GLY A 287 4.30 -20.65 -3.76
N SER A 288 3.98 -21.34 -4.85
CA SER A 288 3.39 -22.68 -4.80
C SER A 288 4.41 -23.77 -4.40
N LYS A 289 5.69 -23.55 -4.71
CA LYS A 289 6.77 -24.55 -4.52
C LYS A 289 7.60 -24.31 -3.25
N VAL A 290 7.67 -23.06 -2.78
CA VAL A 290 8.53 -22.64 -1.66
C VAL A 290 7.67 -22.13 -0.50
N SER A 291 8.04 -22.50 0.73
CA SER A 291 7.32 -22.04 1.92
C SER A 291 7.50 -20.52 2.13
N ALA A 292 6.46 -19.85 2.66
CA ALA A 292 6.51 -18.43 2.98
C ALA A 292 7.68 -18.08 3.93
N LYS A 293 8.00 -18.96 4.87
CA LYS A 293 9.14 -18.80 5.80
C LYS A 293 10.48 -18.77 5.04
N SER A 294 10.69 -19.69 4.10
CA SER A 294 11.93 -19.75 3.31
C SER A 294 12.06 -18.52 2.41
N MET A 295 10.97 -18.09 1.77
CA MET A 295 10.96 -16.87 0.95
C MET A 295 11.35 -15.65 1.79
N LEU A 296 10.75 -15.49 2.97
CA LEU A 296 11.04 -14.38 3.87
C LEU A 296 12.51 -14.40 4.33
N MET A 297 13.04 -15.56 4.70
CA MET A 297 14.44 -15.70 5.12
C MET A 297 15.41 -15.32 4.00
N VAL A 298 15.20 -15.82 2.79
CA VAL A 298 16.07 -15.52 1.63
C VAL A 298 16.08 -14.03 1.30
N VAL A 299 14.89 -13.40 1.22
CA VAL A 299 14.79 -11.98 0.88
C VAL A 299 15.41 -11.10 1.97
N SER A 300 15.15 -11.42 3.24
CA SER A 300 15.70 -10.67 4.38
C SER A 300 17.23 -10.80 4.45
N SER A 301 17.77 -12.02 4.26
CA SER A 301 19.21 -12.27 4.24
C SER A 301 19.89 -11.55 3.08
N ALA A 302 19.31 -11.58 1.87
CA ALA A 302 19.83 -10.87 0.72
C ALA A 302 19.86 -9.34 0.95
N GLY A 303 18.83 -8.79 1.60
CA GLY A 303 18.77 -7.38 2.00
C GLY A 303 19.90 -6.99 2.98
N LEU A 304 20.11 -7.82 4.00
CA LEU A 304 21.17 -7.62 4.99
C LEU A 304 22.56 -7.72 4.38
N LEU A 305 22.83 -8.72 3.56
CA LEU A 305 24.10 -8.91 2.86
C LEU A 305 24.43 -7.72 1.94
N ARG A 306 23.45 -7.21 1.22
CA ARG A 306 23.61 -6.04 0.35
C ARG A 306 23.91 -4.77 1.16
N ARG A 307 23.34 -4.62 2.34
CA ARG A 307 23.60 -3.50 3.24
C ARG A 307 25.01 -3.60 3.83
N TRP A 308 25.39 -4.79 4.28
CA TRP A 308 26.73 -5.07 4.80
C TRP A 308 27.82 -4.82 3.75
N ALA A 309 27.65 -5.30 2.51
CA ALA A 309 28.56 -5.08 1.41
C ALA A 309 28.72 -3.58 1.03
N ARG A 310 27.66 -2.78 1.19
CA ARG A 310 27.72 -1.31 0.99
C ARG A 310 28.45 -0.60 2.14
N CYS A 311 28.21 -1.03 3.36
CA CYS A 311 28.88 -0.48 4.54
C CYS A 311 30.39 -0.78 4.48
N SER A 312 30.78 -2.00 4.16
CA SER A 312 32.16 -2.42 3.95
C SER A 312 32.88 -1.59 2.88
N ARG A 313 32.23 -1.33 1.73
CA ARG A 313 32.81 -0.47 0.66
C ARG A 313 32.96 0.99 1.07
N ARG A 314 32.05 1.55 1.89
CA ARG A 314 32.18 2.92 2.41
C ARG A 314 33.31 3.03 3.42
N THR A 315 33.42 2.06 4.33
CA THR A 315 34.51 2.01 5.31
C THR A 315 35.86 1.84 4.60
N CYS A 316 35.94 0.99 3.58
CA CYS A 316 37.15 0.81 2.77
C CYS A 316 37.54 2.10 2.02
N ARG A 317 36.56 2.84 1.45
CA ARG A 317 36.82 4.14 0.79
C ARG A 317 37.24 5.23 1.77
N SER A 318 36.69 5.27 2.98
CA SER A 318 37.15 6.24 4.00
C SER A 318 38.55 5.94 4.47
N ILE A 319 38.91 4.68 4.68
CA ILE A 319 40.26 4.26 5.04
C ILE A 319 41.27 4.58 3.91
N CYS A 320 40.90 4.32 2.64
CA CYS A 320 41.74 4.70 1.50
C CYS A 320 41.92 6.23 1.38
N ARG A 321 40.88 7.03 1.62
CA ARG A 321 41.02 8.51 1.65
C ARG A 321 41.90 9.01 2.78
N PHE A 322 41.81 8.40 3.96
CA PHE A 322 42.70 8.72 5.07
C PHE A 322 44.16 8.34 4.77
N SER A 323 44.40 7.21 4.12
CA SER A 323 45.72 6.76 3.70
C SER A 323 46.37 7.66 2.64
N THR A 324 45.55 8.14 1.66
CA THR A 324 46.05 9.07 0.62
C THR A 324 46.25 10.47 1.13
N ALA A 325 45.43 10.96 2.09
CA ALA A 325 45.61 12.25 2.75
C ALA A 325 46.90 12.27 3.62
N ARG A 326 47.23 11.17 4.30
CA ARG A 326 48.44 11.04 5.09
C ARG A 326 49.70 11.01 4.21
N ARG A 327 49.66 10.44 3.01
CA ARG A 327 50.76 10.50 2.04
C ARG A 327 50.96 11.88 1.41
N ALA A 328 49.90 12.67 1.28
CA ALA A 328 49.99 14.03 0.74
C ALA A 328 50.57 15.03 1.76
N SER A 329 50.43 14.79 3.09
CA SER A 329 51.02 15.62 4.13
C SER A 329 52.50 15.35 4.33
N ASP A 330 53.02 14.17 3.96
CA ASP A 330 54.45 13.84 4.11
C ASP A 330 55.36 14.44 3.04
N TRP A 331 54.77 14.99 1.95
CA TRP A 331 55.55 15.64 0.87
C TRP A 331 55.83 17.14 1.11
N SER A 332 55.22 17.76 2.12
CA SER A 332 55.39 19.19 2.44
C SER A 332 56.51 19.48 3.44
N THR A 333 57.14 18.45 4.03
CA THR A 333 58.21 18.59 5.05
C THR A 333 59.63 18.29 4.56
N CYS A 334 59.80 18.03 3.25
CA CYS A 334 61.13 17.91 2.62
C CYS A 334 61.39 19.05 1.63
N ARG A 335 61.49 20.30 2.11
CA ARG A 335 62.23 21.39 1.48
C ARG A 335 62.81 22.30 2.53
#